data_a1720ef5ec9b3f5dcb35784c6275d62f
#
_entry.id   a1720ef5ec9b3f5dcb35784c6275d62f
#
_cell.length_a   1.000
_cell.length_b   1.000
_cell.length_c   1.000
_cell.angle_alpha   90.00
_cell.angle_beta   90.00
_cell.angle_gamma   90.00
#
_symmetry.space_group_name_H-M   'P 1'
#
loop_
_entity.id
_entity.type
_entity.pdbx_description
1 polymer ?
#
loop_
_entity_poly.entity_id
_entity_poly.type
_entity_poly.pdbx_seq_one_letter_code
_entity_poly.pdbx_strand_id
1 'polypeptide(L)'
;MGLTSLSRMHFSFFFFFIEKKINCVVQPPTKAPTNIDDTKVIVMAAFEERSWCALMVILMTVVAEAVTGSACYSSIFSFGDSITDTGNLYFSHQTTDQHCFFPPYGKTHFRHPSGRCSDGRLIIDFIAEYLGIQSVKPYIGMKNGKLEDWSVGQAVNFAVIGATALDATFFQDIGVQTGATNYTLSVQFNWFNQFLSYLCTSSTSCEQILRDSLFVVGEIGGNDFNFPFFVKRSIAEVKSYVPQIIHAISSPITELIGLGARTVMVPGVWPIGCSAMYLTLYETQDESQYDSTGCLKWVNDFTQYFNQKLQDEIQRLRGLYPHVNIFYADYYNAALPLFSDPTKFGFKKTLKACCGNGGPYNYNSSATCGEPGVLACDDPSQYIVWDGIHLTEATHKLIAQALVKGPYSALSSLCSMNASVGYHDNLSIS
;
A
#
# COMPACT_ATOMS: atom_id res chain seq x y z
N MET A 1 -12.92 -18.64 -13.42
CA MET A 1 -12.82 -20.05 -13.03
C MET A 1 -11.48 -20.59 -13.53
N GLY A 2 -10.39 -20.52 -12.78
CA GLY A 2 -9.09 -21.03 -13.25
C GLY A 2 -7.94 -20.96 -12.26
N LEU A 3 -8.02 -20.14 -11.23
CA LEU A 3 -6.92 -19.95 -10.26
C LEU A 3 -7.13 -20.63 -8.89
N THR A 4 -8.36 -21.03 -8.55
CA THR A 4 -8.66 -21.75 -7.30
C THR A 4 -8.33 -23.24 -7.36
N SER A 5 -8.09 -23.79 -8.56
CA SER A 5 -7.72 -25.19 -8.76
C SER A 5 -6.23 -25.46 -8.48
N LEU A 6 -5.32 -24.53 -8.82
CA LEU A 6 -3.89 -24.73 -8.63
C LEU A 6 -3.47 -24.64 -7.14
N SER A 7 -4.08 -23.74 -6.35
CA SER A 7 -3.74 -23.62 -4.92
C SER A 7 -4.22 -24.81 -4.10
N ARG A 8 -5.38 -25.39 -4.44
CA ARG A 8 -5.87 -26.64 -3.80
C ARG A 8 -5.06 -27.87 -4.21
N MET A 9 -4.56 -27.92 -5.46
CA MET A 9 -3.65 -29.01 -5.87
C MET A 9 -2.31 -28.94 -5.15
N HIS A 10 -1.74 -27.75 -4.90
CA HIS A 10 -0.47 -27.61 -4.17
C HIS A 10 -0.61 -28.02 -2.69
N PHE A 11 -1.71 -27.67 -2.02
CA PHE A 11 -1.96 -28.04 -0.63
C PHE A 11 -2.21 -29.57 -0.48
N SER A 12 -2.98 -30.18 -1.38
CA SER A 12 -3.20 -31.63 -1.38
C SER A 12 -1.92 -32.42 -1.72
N PHE A 13 -1.07 -31.93 -2.62
CA PHE A 13 0.23 -32.53 -2.90
C PHE A 13 1.18 -32.40 -1.70
N PHE A 14 1.18 -31.26 -1.01
CA PHE A 14 2.01 -31.03 0.17
C PHE A 14 1.63 -31.95 1.33
N PHE A 15 0.34 -32.15 1.60
CA PHE A 15 -0.15 -33.07 2.64
C PHE A 15 0.11 -34.54 2.27
N PHE A 16 -0.07 -34.95 1.01
CA PHE A 16 0.20 -36.30 0.54
C PHE A 16 1.69 -36.66 0.65
N PHE A 17 2.59 -35.68 0.49
CA PHE A 17 4.02 -35.89 0.65
C PHE A 17 4.49 -35.87 2.12
N ILE A 18 3.83 -35.14 3.01
CA ILE A 18 4.12 -35.19 4.45
C ILE A 18 3.74 -36.58 5.02
N GLU A 19 2.61 -37.14 4.64
CA GLU A 19 2.26 -38.49 5.04
C GLU A 19 3.24 -39.56 4.51
N LYS A 20 3.77 -39.39 3.30
CA LYS A 20 4.81 -40.30 2.78
C LYS A 20 6.21 -40.08 3.35
N LYS A 21 6.53 -38.88 3.88
CA LYS A 21 7.82 -38.59 4.54
C LYS A 21 8.02 -39.43 5.82
N ILE A 22 6.96 -39.88 6.43
CA ILE A 22 6.99 -40.74 7.64
C ILE A 22 7.35 -42.19 7.27
N ASN A 23 7.23 -42.63 5.99
CA ASN A 23 7.46 -43.98 5.55
C ASN A 23 8.79 -44.21 4.80
N CYS A 24 9.72 -43.25 4.80
CA CYS A 24 11.09 -43.49 4.29
C CYS A 24 11.99 -44.25 5.28
N VAL A 25 11.41 -44.96 6.25
CA VAL A 25 12.13 -45.93 7.06
C VAL A 25 12.06 -47.27 6.29
N VAL A 26 13.18 -47.67 5.69
CA VAL A 26 13.33 -48.94 5.04
C VAL A 26 12.97 -50.05 6.04
N GLN A 27 11.84 -50.74 5.85
CA GLN A 27 11.54 -51.94 6.63
C GLN A 27 12.58 -53.02 6.27
N PRO A 28 13.21 -53.65 7.25
CA PRO A 28 14.09 -54.77 6.95
C PRO A 28 13.32 -55.89 6.24
N PRO A 29 13.90 -56.58 5.27
CA PRO A 29 13.24 -57.65 4.54
C PRO A 29 12.76 -58.75 5.50
N THR A 30 11.51 -59.16 5.32
CA THR A 30 10.83 -60.15 6.18
C THR A 30 11.36 -61.58 6.03
N LYS A 31 12.29 -61.83 5.11
CA LYS A 31 13.01 -63.10 4.97
C LYS A 31 14.50 -62.86 4.70
N ALA A 32 15.36 -63.65 5.35
CA ALA A 32 16.81 -63.62 5.07
C ALA A 32 17.08 -64.06 3.64
N PRO A 33 17.96 -63.36 2.86
CA PRO A 33 18.29 -63.77 1.50
C PRO A 33 19.00 -65.13 1.52
N THR A 34 18.59 -66.04 0.62
CA THR A 34 19.11 -67.41 0.54
C THR A 34 20.25 -67.55 -0.46
N ASN A 35 20.58 -66.48 -1.22
CA ASN A 35 21.67 -66.52 -2.22
C ASN A 35 22.35 -65.18 -2.37
N ILE A 36 23.61 -65.14 -2.87
CA ILE A 36 24.46 -63.95 -3.05
C ILE A 36 23.84 -63.01 -4.09
N ASP A 37 23.11 -63.50 -5.10
CA ASP A 37 22.46 -62.69 -6.12
C ASP A 37 21.25 -61.94 -5.58
N ASP A 38 20.49 -62.56 -4.66
CA ASP A 38 19.33 -61.91 -3.99
C ASP A 38 19.81 -60.77 -3.09
N THR A 39 20.96 -60.89 -2.48
CA THR A 39 21.58 -59.83 -1.65
C THR A 39 21.99 -58.63 -2.49
N LYS A 40 22.53 -58.83 -3.70
CA LYS A 40 22.91 -57.74 -4.62
C LYS A 40 21.70 -56.97 -5.13
N VAL A 41 20.62 -57.68 -5.48
CA VAL A 41 19.38 -57.03 -5.94
C VAL A 41 18.74 -56.20 -4.83
N ILE A 42 18.71 -56.73 -3.59
CA ILE A 42 18.16 -55.98 -2.43
C ILE A 42 19.01 -54.75 -2.10
N VAL A 43 20.36 -54.87 -2.15
CA VAL A 43 21.26 -53.76 -1.90
C VAL A 43 21.18 -52.68 -3.00
N MET A 44 21.07 -53.10 -4.28
CA MET A 44 20.89 -52.13 -5.39
C MET A 44 19.54 -51.43 -5.32
N ALA A 45 18.45 -52.15 -5.03
CA ALA A 45 17.12 -51.53 -4.88
C ALA A 45 17.07 -50.53 -3.70
N ALA A 46 17.69 -50.91 -2.57
CA ALA A 46 17.78 -50.03 -1.40
C ALA A 46 18.69 -48.80 -1.64
N PHE A 47 19.71 -48.91 -2.49
CA PHE A 47 20.59 -47.82 -2.89
C PHE A 47 19.88 -46.84 -3.86
N GLU A 48 19.12 -47.37 -4.83
CA GLU A 48 18.29 -46.58 -5.73
C GLU A 48 17.23 -45.80 -4.97
N GLU A 49 16.46 -46.41 -4.07
CA GLU A 49 15.43 -45.74 -3.28
C GLU A 49 16.01 -44.61 -2.39
N ARG A 50 17.16 -44.85 -1.75
CA ARG A 50 17.86 -43.82 -0.95
C ARG A 50 18.36 -42.68 -1.81
N SER A 51 18.85 -42.95 -3.03
CA SER A 51 19.32 -41.95 -3.98
C SER A 51 18.18 -41.06 -4.46
N TRP A 52 17.01 -41.69 -4.78
CA TRP A 52 15.80 -40.94 -5.17
C TRP A 52 15.23 -40.10 -4.02
N CYS A 53 15.23 -40.60 -2.78
CA CYS A 53 14.81 -39.84 -1.61
C CYS A 53 15.74 -38.65 -1.34
N ALA A 54 17.04 -38.85 -1.45
CA ALA A 54 18.02 -37.73 -1.31
C ALA A 54 17.86 -36.69 -2.43
N LEU A 55 17.65 -37.13 -3.67
CA LEU A 55 17.42 -36.21 -4.80
C LEU A 55 16.11 -35.40 -4.62
N MET A 56 15.05 -36.04 -4.14
CA MET A 56 13.76 -35.38 -3.87
C MET A 56 13.86 -34.38 -2.71
N VAL A 57 14.63 -34.69 -1.66
CA VAL A 57 14.88 -33.75 -0.55
C VAL A 57 15.69 -32.55 -1.04
N ILE A 58 16.73 -32.78 -1.85
CA ILE A 58 17.52 -31.70 -2.46
C ILE A 58 16.65 -30.87 -3.41
N LEU A 59 15.83 -31.51 -4.24
CA LEU A 59 14.91 -30.82 -5.14
C LEU A 59 13.88 -30.01 -4.36
N MET A 60 13.35 -30.53 -3.25
CA MET A 60 12.42 -29.81 -2.38
C MET A 60 13.09 -28.63 -1.64
N THR A 61 14.35 -28.78 -1.21
CA THR A 61 15.10 -27.65 -0.61
C THR A 61 15.41 -26.60 -1.66
N VAL A 62 15.86 -26.98 -2.84
CA VAL A 62 16.12 -26.06 -3.96
C VAL A 62 14.83 -25.37 -4.44
N VAL A 63 13.70 -26.11 -4.53
CA VAL A 63 12.39 -25.51 -4.88
C VAL A 63 11.86 -24.65 -3.74
N ALA A 64 12.07 -25.02 -2.48
CA ALA A 64 11.72 -24.18 -1.32
C ALA A 64 12.56 -22.89 -1.29
N GLU A 65 13.85 -22.96 -1.58
CA GLU A 65 14.73 -21.78 -1.70
C GLU A 65 14.39 -20.94 -2.96
N ALA A 66 13.97 -21.56 -4.06
CA ALA A 66 13.52 -20.85 -5.27
C ALA A 66 12.12 -20.23 -5.12
N VAL A 67 11.29 -20.74 -4.20
CA VAL A 67 9.94 -20.18 -3.89
C VAL A 67 10.01 -19.14 -2.77
N THR A 68 11.01 -19.20 -1.89
CA THR A 68 11.35 -18.09 -1.01
C THR A 68 12.24 -17.09 -1.77
N GLY A 69 11.67 -16.50 -2.83
CA GLY A 69 12.23 -15.26 -3.35
C GLY A 69 12.40 -14.32 -2.17
N SER A 70 13.64 -13.95 -1.85
CA SER A 70 13.94 -13.01 -0.77
C SER A 70 13.01 -11.82 -0.92
N ALA A 71 12.14 -11.59 0.06
CA ALA A 71 11.27 -10.44 0.04
C ALA A 71 12.17 -9.21 -0.15
N CYS A 72 11.85 -8.39 -1.13
CA CYS A 72 12.67 -7.22 -1.50
C CYS A 72 12.90 -6.28 -0.30
N TYR A 73 11.93 -6.25 0.60
CA TYR A 73 11.98 -5.53 1.88
C TYR A 73 11.48 -6.44 2.99
N SER A 74 12.08 -6.28 4.17
CA SER A 74 11.68 -7.03 5.36
C SER A 74 10.35 -6.55 5.95
N SER A 75 10.00 -5.27 5.74
CA SER A 75 8.79 -4.65 6.28
C SER A 75 8.44 -3.38 5.49
N ILE A 76 7.21 -2.87 5.71
CA ILE A 76 6.78 -1.57 5.22
C ILE A 76 6.33 -0.73 6.42
N PHE A 77 6.76 0.53 6.46
CA PHE A 77 6.26 1.55 7.38
C PHE A 77 5.65 2.69 6.55
N SER A 78 4.34 2.91 6.69
CA SER A 78 3.61 3.87 5.86
C SER A 78 2.91 4.95 6.68
N PHE A 79 2.94 6.18 6.16
CA PHE A 79 2.35 7.39 6.70
C PHE A 79 1.49 8.03 5.63
N GLY A 80 0.51 8.84 6.00
CA GLY A 80 -0.33 9.50 5.00
C GLY A 80 -1.71 9.89 5.52
N ASP A 81 -2.64 9.98 4.59
CA ASP A 81 -4.02 10.34 4.87
C ASP A 81 -5.02 9.21 4.53
N SER A 82 -6.24 9.56 4.13
CA SER A 82 -7.31 8.59 3.83
C SER A 82 -7.03 7.66 2.64
N ILE A 83 -6.15 8.06 1.73
CA ILE A 83 -5.73 7.23 0.59
C ILE A 83 -4.86 6.05 1.06
N THR A 84 -4.31 6.14 2.28
CA THR A 84 -3.38 5.17 2.85
C THR A 84 -3.84 4.58 4.19
N ASP A 85 -4.77 5.22 4.95
CA ASP A 85 -5.21 4.75 6.27
C ASP A 85 -5.89 3.36 6.20
N THR A 86 -5.29 2.38 6.86
CA THR A 86 -5.80 1.01 6.93
C THR A 86 -6.66 0.73 8.16
N GLY A 87 -7.03 1.79 8.92
CA GLY A 87 -7.95 1.72 10.05
C GLY A 87 -7.50 2.46 11.32
N ASN A 88 -6.46 3.31 11.27
CA ASN A 88 -6.01 4.04 12.45
C ASN A 88 -7.10 4.93 13.04
N LEU A 89 -7.79 5.71 12.21
CA LEU A 89 -8.89 6.55 12.73
C LEU A 89 -10.02 5.68 13.31
N TYR A 90 -10.35 4.57 12.65
CA TYR A 90 -11.37 3.62 13.12
C TYR A 90 -11.05 3.07 14.52
N PHE A 91 -9.81 2.65 14.76
CA PHE A 91 -9.37 2.11 16.04
C PHE A 91 -9.03 3.19 17.10
N SER A 92 -8.93 4.45 16.70
CA SER A 92 -8.63 5.55 17.65
C SER A 92 -9.80 5.92 18.54
N HIS A 93 -11.03 5.63 18.09
CA HIS A 93 -12.28 6.03 18.75
C HIS A 93 -12.40 7.55 18.99
N GLN A 94 -11.62 8.38 18.28
CA GLN A 94 -11.72 9.85 18.37
C GLN A 94 -13.01 10.40 17.80
N THR A 95 -13.58 9.70 16.83
CA THR A 95 -14.88 10.03 16.25
C THR A 95 -15.66 8.75 15.98
N THR A 96 -16.98 8.82 16.12
CA THR A 96 -17.90 7.76 15.77
C THR A 96 -18.63 8.04 14.44
N ASP A 97 -18.49 9.25 13.90
CA ASP A 97 -19.34 9.76 12.82
C ASP A 97 -18.60 9.81 11.46
N GLN A 98 -17.44 9.16 11.37
CA GLN A 98 -16.69 9.09 10.11
C GLN A 98 -17.39 8.10 9.14
N HIS A 99 -17.76 8.57 7.96
CA HIS A 99 -18.52 7.80 6.96
C HIS A 99 -17.86 6.49 6.56
N CYS A 100 -16.52 6.45 6.48
CA CYS A 100 -15.74 5.25 6.14
C CYS A 100 -15.89 4.10 7.16
N PHE A 101 -16.56 4.34 8.31
CA PHE A 101 -16.80 3.32 9.35
C PHE A 101 -18.10 2.55 9.15
N PHE A 102 -18.89 2.92 8.18
CA PHE A 102 -20.22 2.33 7.94
C PHE A 102 -20.31 1.66 6.58
N PRO A 103 -21.21 0.65 6.42
CA PRO A 103 -21.51 0.14 5.10
C PRO A 103 -21.99 1.28 4.19
N PRO A 104 -21.64 1.25 2.89
CA PRO A 104 -21.13 0.12 2.14
C PRO A 104 -19.58 0.08 1.99
N TYR A 105 -18.81 0.86 2.77
CA TYR A 105 -17.35 0.78 2.74
C TYR A 105 -16.87 -0.64 3.01
N GLY A 106 -15.81 -1.07 2.35
CA GLY A 106 -15.24 -2.41 2.49
C GLY A 106 -16.05 -3.54 1.80
N LYS A 107 -17.13 -3.22 1.06
CA LYS A 107 -18.06 -4.23 0.49
C LYS A 107 -17.40 -5.22 -0.47
N THR A 108 -16.35 -4.84 -1.19
CA THR A 108 -15.73 -5.65 -2.24
C THR A 108 -14.82 -6.74 -1.66
N HIS A 109 -13.83 -6.38 -0.85
CA HIS A 109 -12.83 -7.30 -0.33
C HIS A 109 -13.17 -7.81 1.08
N PHE A 110 -13.34 -6.88 2.02
CA PHE A 110 -13.48 -7.20 3.44
C PHE A 110 -14.88 -7.69 3.82
N ARG A 111 -15.91 -7.34 3.05
CA ARG A 111 -17.34 -7.61 3.32
C ARG A 111 -17.90 -6.90 4.54
N HIS A 112 -17.15 -5.98 5.10
CA HIS A 112 -17.50 -5.09 6.20
C HIS A 112 -16.59 -3.86 6.18
N PRO A 113 -16.97 -2.75 6.81
CA PRO A 113 -16.08 -1.60 6.99
C PRO A 113 -14.82 -2.00 7.72
N SER A 114 -13.68 -1.63 7.18
CA SER A 114 -12.34 -1.93 7.72
C SER A 114 -11.60 -0.69 8.21
N GLY A 115 -12.26 0.48 8.17
CA GLY A 115 -11.64 1.78 8.42
C GLY A 115 -10.94 2.39 7.20
N ARG A 116 -10.93 1.69 6.05
CA ARG A 116 -10.43 2.23 4.76
C ARG A 116 -11.53 3.01 4.07
N CYS A 117 -11.20 4.18 3.50
CA CYS A 117 -12.12 4.97 2.70
C CYS A 117 -12.19 4.46 1.24
N SER A 118 -12.61 3.22 1.07
CA SER A 118 -12.81 2.56 -0.22
C SER A 118 -13.82 1.43 -0.08
N ASP A 119 -14.28 0.89 -1.20
CA ASP A 119 -15.05 -0.37 -1.20
C ASP A 119 -14.19 -1.60 -0.86
N GLY A 120 -12.87 -1.45 -0.76
CA GLY A 120 -11.95 -2.53 -0.43
C GLY A 120 -10.54 -2.07 -0.08
N ARG A 121 -9.54 -2.72 -0.69
CA ARG A 121 -8.10 -2.48 -0.47
C ARG A 121 -7.63 -1.16 -1.07
N LEU A 122 -6.60 -0.59 -0.47
CA LEU A 122 -5.91 0.63 -0.90
C LEU A 122 -4.62 0.30 -1.69
N ILE A 123 -4.00 1.33 -2.28
CA ILE A 123 -2.72 1.19 -3.01
C ILE A 123 -1.67 0.48 -2.16
N ILE A 124 -1.56 0.84 -0.89
CA ILE A 124 -0.57 0.27 0.03
C ILE A 124 -0.79 -1.22 0.29
N ASP A 125 -2.04 -1.69 0.36
CA ASP A 125 -2.34 -3.11 0.50
C ASP A 125 -1.84 -3.92 -0.71
N PHE A 126 -2.01 -3.38 -1.93
CA PHE A 126 -1.53 -4.03 -3.16
C PHE A 126 -0.02 -3.98 -3.32
N ILE A 127 0.64 -2.90 -2.86
CA ILE A 127 2.10 -2.82 -2.80
C ILE A 127 2.64 -3.88 -1.84
N ALA A 128 2.05 -4.00 -0.64
CA ALA A 128 2.43 -5.03 0.32
C ALA A 128 2.25 -6.45 -0.24
N GLU A 129 1.09 -6.72 -0.88
CA GLU A 129 0.83 -8.00 -1.55
C GLU A 129 1.88 -8.32 -2.63
N TYR A 130 2.25 -7.33 -3.45
CA TYR A 130 3.27 -7.49 -4.47
C TYR A 130 4.66 -7.81 -3.88
N LEU A 131 5.01 -7.17 -2.79
CA LEU A 131 6.29 -7.38 -2.09
C LEU A 131 6.31 -8.66 -1.23
N GLY A 132 5.22 -9.43 -1.20
CA GLY A 132 5.10 -10.64 -0.39
C GLY A 132 4.92 -10.37 1.11
N ILE A 133 4.56 -9.14 1.47
CA ILE A 133 4.31 -8.72 2.86
C ILE A 133 2.84 -9.00 3.20
N GLN A 134 2.61 -9.73 4.28
CA GLN A 134 1.31 -10.40 4.54
C GLN A 134 0.14 -9.46 4.82
N SER A 135 0.35 -8.37 5.55
CA SER A 135 -0.73 -7.46 5.95
C SER A 135 -0.21 -6.07 6.28
N VAL A 136 -1.07 -5.07 6.05
CA VAL A 136 -0.81 -3.68 6.43
C VAL A 136 -1.64 -3.36 7.67
N LYS A 137 -1.03 -3.48 8.86
CA LYS A 137 -1.71 -3.31 10.14
C LYS A 137 -1.74 -1.83 10.55
N PRO A 138 -2.90 -1.27 10.92
CA PRO A 138 -2.96 0.07 11.51
C PRO A 138 -2.33 0.07 12.92
N TYR A 139 -1.42 1.00 13.16
CA TYR A 139 -0.67 1.12 14.42
C TYR A 139 -1.58 1.22 15.66
N ILE A 140 -2.64 2.02 15.59
CA ILE A 140 -3.57 2.23 16.71
C ILE A 140 -4.33 0.93 17.04
N GLY A 141 -4.66 0.13 16.02
CA GLY A 141 -5.30 -1.17 16.23
C GLY A 141 -4.42 -2.14 17.02
N MET A 142 -3.11 -2.17 16.73
CA MET A 142 -2.13 -2.96 17.49
C MET A 142 -1.91 -2.37 18.88
N LYS A 143 -1.62 -1.08 18.98
CA LYS A 143 -1.39 -0.38 20.27
C LYS A 143 -2.53 -0.57 21.27
N ASN A 144 -3.76 -0.61 20.78
CA ASN A 144 -4.95 -0.79 21.63
C ASN A 144 -5.29 -2.28 21.88
N GLY A 145 -4.45 -3.23 21.46
CA GLY A 145 -4.66 -4.68 21.62
C GLY A 145 -5.88 -5.22 20.87
N LYS A 146 -6.34 -4.52 19.82
CA LYS A 146 -7.44 -4.95 18.95
C LYS A 146 -6.97 -5.84 17.81
N LEU A 147 -5.69 -5.75 17.47
CA LEU A 147 -5.01 -6.57 16.48
C LEU A 147 -3.77 -7.20 17.10
N GLU A 148 -3.32 -8.29 16.49
CA GLU A 148 -2.07 -8.96 16.89
C GLU A 148 -0.87 -8.01 16.75
N ASP A 149 0.12 -8.19 17.63
CA ASP A 149 1.37 -7.46 17.59
C ASP A 149 2.10 -7.66 16.26
N TRP A 150 2.97 -6.69 15.94
CA TRP A 150 3.78 -6.74 14.74
C TRP A 150 4.86 -7.83 14.81
N SER A 151 5.16 -8.41 13.66
CA SER A 151 6.32 -9.28 13.44
C SER A 151 7.05 -8.90 12.15
N VAL A 152 8.31 -9.30 12.01
CA VAL A 152 9.07 -9.14 10.76
C VAL A 152 8.32 -9.82 9.61
N GLY A 153 8.27 -9.18 8.45
CA GLY A 153 7.47 -9.62 7.31
C GLY A 153 6.08 -9.00 7.25
N GLN A 154 5.76 -8.05 8.11
CA GLN A 154 4.49 -7.32 8.12
C GLN A 154 4.71 -5.83 7.89
N ALA A 155 3.65 -5.15 7.44
CA ALA A 155 3.61 -3.70 7.30
C ALA A 155 2.89 -3.05 8.48
N VAL A 156 3.39 -1.88 8.92
CA VAL A 156 2.71 -1.01 9.89
C VAL A 156 2.31 0.29 9.20
N ASN A 157 1.06 0.66 9.36
CA ASN A 157 0.49 1.88 8.83
C ASN A 157 0.22 2.87 9.96
N PHE A 158 0.70 4.10 9.81
CA PHE A 158 0.48 5.23 10.72
C PHE A 158 -0.45 6.28 10.11
N ALA A 159 -0.81 6.15 8.84
CA ALA A 159 -1.68 7.08 8.11
C ALA A 159 -3.05 7.21 8.78
N VAL A 160 -3.66 8.39 8.67
CA VAL A 160 -4.96 8.67 9.27
C VAL A 160 -5.86 9.45 8.31
N ILE A 161 -7.12 9.03 8.21
CA ILE A 161 -8.16 9.72 7.44
C ILE A 161 -8.20 11.21 7.81
N GLY A 162 -8.18 12.09 6.80
CA GLY A 162 -8.23 13.54 6.99
C GLY A 162 -6.94 14.18 7.49
N ALA A 163 -5.86 13.42 7.63
CA ALA A 163 -4.57 13.96 8.07
C ALA A 163 -4.02 15.01 7.10
N THR A 164 -3.35 16.01 7.66
CA THR A 164 -2.60 17.03 6.96
C THR A 164 -1.09 16.88 7.21
N ALA A 165 -0.27 17.36 6.30
CA ALA A 165 1.17 17.48 6.53
C ALA A 165 1.47 18.57 7.57
N LEU A 166 0.78 19.72 7.48
CA LEU A 166 0.87 20.82 8.44
C LEU A 166 0.10 20.50 9.72
N ASP A 167 0.54 21.09 10.82
CA ASP A 167 -0.11 20.93 12.11
C ASP A 167 -1.46 21.69 12.17
N ALA A 168 -2.36 21.21 13.02
CA ALA A 168 -3.70 21.78 13.17
C ALA A 168 -3.69 23.28 13.55
N THR A 169 -2.67 23.76 14.24
CA THR A 169 -2.49 25.18 14.59
C THR A 169 -2.41 26.06 13.36
N PHE A 170 -1.74 25.63 12.30
CA PHE A 170 -1.68 26.38 11.04
C PHE A 170 -3.08 26.68 10.49
N PHE A 171 -3.95 25.67 10.47
CA PHE A 171 -5.32 25.83 9.96
C PHE A 171 -6.19 26.69 10.88
N GLN A 172 -5.98 26.60 12.19
CA GLN A 172 -6.65 27.48 13.15
C GLN A 172 -6.26 28.96 12.91
N ASP A 173 -4.97 29.24 12.67
CA ASP A 173 -4.47 30.59 12.43
C ASP A 173 -5.03 31.20 11.14
N ILE A 174 -5.26 30.42 10.10
CA ILE A 174 -5.90 30.88 8.85
C ILE A 174 -7.43 30.79 8.86
N GLY A 175 -8.04 30.35 9.98
CA GLY A 175 -9.49 30.24 10.13
C GLY A 175 -10.12 29.15 9.22
N VAL A 176 -9.42 28.07 8.96
CA VAL A 176 -9.90 26.92 8.19
C VAL A 176 -10.11 25.75 9.15
N GLN A 177 -11.30 25.15 9.12
CA GLN A 177 -11.56 23.92 9.86
C GLN A 177 -11.01 22.72 9.07
N THR A 178 -10.18 21.93 9.71
CA THR A 178 -9.73 20.64 9.20
C THR A 178 -10.77 19.56 9.51
N GLY A 179 -10.63 18.38 8.89
CA GLY A 179 -11.53 17.25 9.11
C GLY A 179 -11.52 16.70 10.55
N ALA A 180 -12.07 15.53 10.74
CA ALA A 180 -12.36 14.93 12.06
C ALA A 180 -11.14 14.54 12.90
N THR A 181 -9.90 14.89 12.50
CA THR A 181 -8.70 14.44 13.19
C THR A 181 -7.64 15.54 13.34
N ASN A 182 -6.92 15.49 14.45
CA ASN A 182 -5.67 16.22 14.69
C ASN A 182 -4.44 15.33 14.50
N TYR A 183 -4.58 14.15 13.88
CA TYR A 183 -3.48 13.21 13.65
C TYR A 183 -2.69 13.55 12.39
N THR A 184 -2.03 14.70 12.44
CA THR A 184 -1.17 15.22 11.38
C THR A 184 0.06 14.33 11.14
N LEU A 185 0.82 14.61 10.08
CA LEU A 185 2.03 13.84 9.77
C LEU A 185 3.04 13.85 10.93
N SER A 186 3.16 14.96 11.66
CA SER A 186 4.02 15.06 12.84
C SER A 186 3.58 14.12 13.98
N VAL A 187 2.27 13.96 14.19
CA VAL A 187 1.71 13.01 15.16
C VAL A 187 1.97 11.57 14.75
N GLN A 188 1.76 11.24 13.47
CA GLN A 188 2.05 9.91 12.93
C GLN A 188 3.53 9.55 13.13
N PHE A 189 4.40 10.52 12.93
CA PHE A 189 5.84 10.33 13.10
C PHE A 189 6.22 10.13 14.57
N ASN A 190 5.57 10.83 15.49
CA ASN A 190 5.71 10.60 16.93
C ASN A 190 5.26 9.18 17.31
N TRP A 191 4.21 8.64 16.69
CA TRP A 191 3.80 7.25 16.91
C TRP A 191 4.84 6.25 16.39
N PHE A 192 5.43 6.53 15.23
CA PHE A 192 6.52 5.71 14.72
C PHE A 192 7.72 5.69 15.67
N ASN A 193 8.12 6.84 16.22
CA ASN A 193 9.20 6.92 17.20
C ASN A 193 8.87 6.13 18.50
N GLN A 194 7.62 6.18 18.96
CA GLN A 194 7.16 5.33 20.07
C GLN A 194 7.21 3.84 19.71
N PHE A 195 6.78 3.49 18.50
CA PHE A 195 6.83 2.14 17.99
C PHE A 195 8.27 1.61 17.88
N LEU A 196 9.20 2.43 17.41
CA LEU A 196 10.62 2.09 17.37
C LEU A 196 11.19 1.78 18.75
N SER A 197 10.85 2.54 19.77
CA SER A 197 11.34 2.29 21.14
C SER A 197 10.87 0.94 21.69
N TYR A 198 9.72 0.47 21.22
CA TYR A 198 9.19 -0.86 21.55
C TYR A 198 9.88 -1.97 20.74
N LEU A 199 10.15 -1.70 19.45
CA LEU A 199 10.72 -2.65 18.51
C LEU A 199 12.22 -2.87 18.72
N CYS A 200 12.94 -1.84 19.13
CA CYS A 200 14.37 -1.79 19.25
C CYS A 200 14.86 -2.30 20.60
N THR A 201 14.85 -3.61 20.80
CA THR A 201 15.41 -4.26 22.00
C THR A 201 16.94 -4.34 21.99
N SER A 202 17.57 -4.19 20.80
CA SER A 202 19.02 -4.03 20.61
C SER A 202 19.32 -3.08 19.45
N SER A 203 20.39 -2.32 19.52
CA SER A 203 20.78 -1.35 18.47
C SER A 203 21.01 -2.00 17.11
N THR A 204 21.66 -3.15 17.06
CA THR A 204 22.00 -3.86 15.82
C THR A 204 20.78 -4.42 15.09
N SER A 205 19.80 -4.99 15.80
CA SER A 205 18.57 -5.51 15.18
C SER A 205 17.68 -4.39 14.63
N CYS A 206 17.65 -3.26 15.32
CA CYS A 206 16.88 -2.09 14.90
C CYS A 206 17.44 -1.48 13.60
N GLU A 207 18.74 -1.26 13.54
CA GLU A 207 19.41 -0.71 12.37
C GLU A 207 19.18 -1.56 11.12
N GLN A 208 19.21 -2.88 11.27
CA GLN A 208 18.93 -3.79 10.16
C GLN A 208 17.47 -3.70 9.69
N ILE A 209 16.50 -3.69 10.62
CA ILE A 209 15.07 -3.56 10.27
C ILE A 209 14.83 -2.26 9.50
N LEU A 210 15.37 -1.13 9.99
CA LEU A 210 15.20 0.17 9.34
C LEU A 210 15.84 0.21 7.95
N ARG A 211 17.03 -0.38 7.81
CA ARG A 211 17.76 -0.45 6.54
C ARG A 211 17.05 -1.29 5.49
N ASP A 212 16.46 -2.42 5.92
CA ASP A 212 15.87 -3.42 5.02
C ASP A 212 14.35 -3.20 4.81
N SER A 213 13.81 -2.09 5.32
CA SER A 213 12.38 -1.74 5.17
C SER A 213 12.15 -0.70 4.07
N LEU A 214 10.94 -0.74 3.51
CA LEU A 214 10.39 0.31 2.66
C LEU A 214 9.61 1.31 3.53
N PHE A 215 10.00 2.58 3.48
CA PHE A 215 9.24 3.67 4.07
C PHE A 215 8.39 4.35 3.00
N VAL A 216 7.08 4.50 3.26
CA VAL A 216 6.14 5.19 2.38
C VAL A 216 5.64 6.44 3.10
N VAL A 217 6.13 7.61 2.69
CA VAL A 217 5.77 8.90 3.27
C VAL A 217 4.79 9.60 2.35
N GLY A 218 3.51 9.34 2.59
CA GLY A 218 2.38 9.83 1.76
C GLY A 218 1.47 8.67 1.27
N GLU A 219 0.40 8.91 0.50
CA GLU A 219 0.04 10.24 0.03
C GLU A 219 -0.31 11.14 1.22
N ILE A 220 0.11 12.37 1.17
CA ILE A 220 -0.12 13.39 2.19
C ILE A 220 0.08 14.80 1.59
N GLY A 221 -0.59 15.79 2.13
CA GLY A 221 -0.59 17.16 1.64
C GLY A 221 -1.81 17.50 0.79
N GLY A 222 -2.56 16.47 0.32
CA GLY A 222 -3.84 16.66 -0.36
C GLY A 222 -4.84 17.42 0.49
N ASN A 223 -5.01 17.04 1.73
CA ASN A 223 -5.92 17.71 2.66
C ASN A 223 -5.48 19.14 3.01
N ASP A 224 -4.18 19.43 2.97
CA ASP A 224 -3.65 20.75 3.26
C ASP A 224 -4.14 21.82 2.28
N PHE A 225 -4.43 21.45 1.05
CA PHE A 225 -5.03 22.36 0.07
C PHE A 225 -6.53 22.09 -0.15
N ASN A 226 -7.03 20.86 0.09
CA ASN A 226 -8.45 20.54 -0.02
C ASN A 226 -9.30 21.36 0.96
N PHE A 227 -8.93 21.39 2.26
CA PHE A 227 -9.70 22.12 3.26
C PHE A 227 -9.82 23.62 2.94
N PRO A 228 -8.75 24.36 2.60
CA PRO A 228 -8.85 25.74 2.11
C PRO A 228 -9.71 25.88 0.85
N PHE A 229 -9.58 24.99 -0.13
CA PHE A 229 -10.42 25.04 -1.33
C PHE A 229 -11.89 24.78 -1.02
N PHE A 230 -12.23 23.86 -0.12
CA PHE A 230 -13.64 23.60 0.24
C PHE A 230 -14.33 24.81 0.86
N VAL A 231 -13.57 25.70 1.52
CA VAL A 231 -14.06 27.00 2.01
C VAL A 231 -13.79 28.15 1.03
N LYS A 232 -13.52 27.83 -0.24
CA LYS A 232 -13.37 28.79 -1.35
C LYS A 232 -12.21 29.78 -1.22
N ARG A 233 -11.12 29.39 -0.55
CA ARG A 233 -9.87 30.17 -0.58
C ARG A 233 -9.33 30.25 -2.01
N SER A 234 -8.67 31.38 -2.33
CA SER A 234 -8.14 31.59 -3.69
C SER A 234 -6.95 30.68 -4.01
N ILE A 235 -6.78 30.35 -5.29
CA ILE A 235 -5.62 29.56 -5.76
C ILE A 235 -4.30 30.23 -5.37
N ALA A 236 -4.20 31.55 -5.45
CA ALA A 236 -3.00 32.29 -5.09
C ALA A 236 -2.66 32.15 -3.60
N GLU A 237 -3.67 32.22 -2.73
CA GLU A 237 -3.52 32.01 -1.30
C GLU A 237 -3.06 30.58 -1.00
N VAL A 238 -3.73 29.56 -1.54
CA VAL A 238 -3.38 28.14 -1.30
C VAL A 238 -2.00 27.79 -1.87
N LYS A 239 -1.61 28.38 -3.01
CA LYS A 239 -0.24 28.26 -3.53
C LYS A 239 0.82 28.78 -2.56
N SER A 240 0.51 29.79 -1.76
CA SER A 240 1.46 30.34 -0.79
C SER A 240 1.76 29.37 0.37
N TYR A 241 0.90 28.40 0.63
CA TYR A 241 1.08 27.36 1.66
C TYR A 241 1.99 26.22 1.22
N VAL A 242 2.10 25.97 -0.10
CA VAL A 242 2.80 24.82 -0.67
C VAL A 242 4.25 24.68 -0.16
N PRO A 243 5.08 25.73 -0.04
CA PRO A 243 6.43 25.57 0.49
C PRO A 243 6.47 25.02 1.92
N GLN A 244 5.53 25.41 2.77
CA GLN A 244 5.43 24.90 4.15
C GLN A 244 4.96 23.46 4.18
N ILE A 245 4.00 23.08 3.33
CA ILE A 245 3.50 21.71 3.19
C ILE A 245 4.65 20.79 2.75
N ILE A 246 5.40 21.19 1.72
CA ILE A 246 6.54 20.40 1.23
C ILE A 246 7.62 20.25 2.31
N HIS A 247 7.89 21.29 3.07
CA HIS A 247 8.83 21.21 4.19
C HIS A 247 8.35 20.25 5.29
N ALA A 248 7.06 20.27 5.62
CA ALA A 248 6.47 19.37 6.59
C ALA A 248 6.53 17.88 6.13
N ILE A 249 6.51 17.63 4.82
CA ILE A 249 6.69 16.29 4.26
C ILE A 249 8.18 15.88 4.27
N SER A 250 9.10 16.81 3.94
CA SER A 250 10.52 16.49 3.82
C SER A 250 11.24 16.32 5.17
N SER A 251 10.73 16.96 6.21
CA SER A 251 11.32 16.87 7.56
C SER A 251 11.31 15.45 8.13
N PRO A 252 10.18 14.71 8.17
CA PRO A 252 10.14 13.29 8.55
C PRO A 252 11.01 12.38 7.68
N ILE A 253 11.13 12.65 6.38
CA ILE A 253 12.02 11.89 5.49
C ILE A 253 13.46 12.03 5.95
N THR A 254 13.88 13.25 6.28
CA THR A 254 15.23 13.54 6.79
C THR A 254 15.49 12.82 8.13
N GLU A 255 14.51 12.80 9.02
CA GLU A 255 14.60 12.10 10.29
C GLU A 255 14.70 10.57 10.10
N LEU A 256 13.88 9.96 9.23
CA LEU A 256 13.96 8.56 8.85
C LEU A 256 15.36 8.16 8.36
N ILE A 257 15.95 8.98 7.51
CA ILE A 257 17.31 8.77 7.00
C ILE A 257 18.32 8.81 8.14
N GLY A 258 18.19 9.75 9.06
CA GLY A 258 19.02 9.84 10.27
C GLY A 258 18.89 8.62 11.19
N LEU A 259 17.71 8.00 11.25
CA LEU A 259 17.45 6.77 12.00
C LEU A 259 17.98 5.52 11.30
N GLY A 260 18.36 5.57 10.02
CA GLY A 260 18.95 4.45 9.29
C GLY A 260 18.15 3.95 8.09
N ALA A 261 17.03 4.58 7.74
CA ALA A 261 16.27 4.23 6.54
C ALA A 261 17.13 4.34 5.26
N ARG A 262 16.98 3.38 4.35
CA ARG A 262 17.70 3.34 3.07
C ARG A 262 16.80 3.43 1.85
N THR A 263 15.50 3.21 2.01
CA THR A 263 14.55 3.30 0.89
C THR A 263 13.29 4.03 1.34
N VAL A 264 13.01 5.15 0.69
CA VAL A 264 11.85 6.00 0.96
C VAL A 264 11.09 6.25 -0.34
N MET A 265 9.84 5.84 -0.38
CA MET A 265 8.88 6.13 -1.44
C MET A 265 8.02 7.32 -1.03
N VAL A 266 7.90 8.33 -1.89
CA VAL A 266 7.11 9.54 -1.62
C VAL A 266 6.04 9.67 -2.71
N PRO A 267 4.78 9.29 -2.41
CA PRO A 267 3.67 9.42 -3.36
C PRO A 267 3.29 10.89 -3.61
N GLY A 268 2.98 11.19 -4.87
CA GLY A 268 2.30 12.42 -5.24
C GLY A 268 0.79 12.26 -5.22
N VAL A 269 0.08 13.38 -5.32
CA VAL A 269 -1.39 13.43 -5.32
C VAL A 269 -1.92 13.04 -6.70
N TRP A 270 -2.97 12.22 -6.73
CA TRP A 270 -3.67 11.82 -7.94
C TRP A 270 -4.46 13.00 -8.57
N PRO A 271 -4.99 12.93 -9.84
CA PRO A 271 -5.68 14.04 -10.49
C PRO A 271 -7.04 14.33 -9.82
N ILE A 272 -7.04 15.03 -8.69
CA ILE A 272 -8.23 15.27 -7.83
C ILE A 272 -9.28 16.16 -8.48
N GLY A 273 -8.94 16.90 -9.55
CA GLY A 273 -9.90 17.62 -10.37
C GLY A 273 -10.92 16.72 -11.07
N CYS A 274 -10.66 15.39 -11.09
CA CYS A 274 -11.57 14.37 -11.58
C CYS A 274 -12.50 13.80 -10.49
N SER A 275 -12.37 14.25 -9.24
CA SER A 275 -13.19 13.74 -8.13
C SER A 275 -14.62 14.30 -8.17
N ALA A 276 -15.59 13.48 -7.83
CA ALA A 276 -17.00 13.86 -7.82
C ALA A 276 -17.28 15.04 -6.89
N MET A 277 -16.56 15.16 -5.78
CA MET A 277 -16.66 16.28 -4.83
C MET A 277 -16.24 17.60 -5.48
N TYR A 278 -15.04 17.67 -6.09
CA TYR A 278 -14.58 18.90 -6.73
C TYR A 278 -15.47 19.29 -7.91
N LEU A 279 -15.86 18.33 -8.74
CA LEU A 279 -16.74 18.53 -9.88
C LEU A 279 -18.13 19.07 -9.44
N THR A 280 -18.65 18.64 -8.29
CA THR A 280 -19.90 19.15 -7.73
C THR A 280 -19.74 20.52 -7.09
N LEU A 281 -18.69 20.73 -6.26
CA LEU A 281 -18.48 21.98 -5.53
C LEU A 281 -18.12 23.16 -6.44
N TYR A 282 -17.55 22.87 -7.60
CA TYR A 282 -17.08 23.85 -8.58
C TYR A 282 -17.73 23.66 -9.95
N GLU A 283 -18.93 23.03 -9.96
CA GLU A 283 -19.72 22.89 -11.18
C GLU A 283 -19.95 24.25 -11.86
N THR A 284 -19.75 24.33 -13.16
CA THR A 284 -19.92 25.53 -13.96
C THR A 284 -20.41 25.19 -15.37
N GLN A 285 -21.10 26.12 -16.01
CA GLN A 285 -21.51 26.02 -17.41
C GLN A 285 -20.39 26.44 -18.39
N ASP A 286 -19.30 26.97 -17.89
CA ASP A 286 -18.12 27.30 -18.71
C ASP A 286 -17.33 26.03 -19.02
N GLU A 287 -17.59 25.45 -20.18
CA GLU A 287 -16.92 24.23 -20.66
C GLU A 287 -15.39 24.38 -20.75
N SER A 288 -14.87 25.62 -20.86
CA SER A 288 -13.44 25.87 -20.89
C SER A 288 -12.72 25.51 -19.58
N GLN A 289 -13.46 25.41 -18.48
CA GLN A 289 -12.93 25.00 -17.16
C GLN A 289 -12.65 23.50 -17.07
N TYR A 290 -13.16 22.71 -18.02
CA TYR A 290 -12.97 21.26 -18.03
C TYR A 290 -11.97 20.85 -19.11
N ASP A 291 -11.18 19.80 -18.83
CA ASP A 291 -10.32 19.16 -19.81
C ASP A 291 -11.08 18.17 -20.69
N SER A 292 -10.39 17.50 -21.60
CA SER A 292 -10.98 16.53 -22.53
C SER A 292 -11.58 15.29 -21.85
N THR A 293 -11.24 15.04 -20.58
CA THR A 293 -11.80 13.95 -19.76
C THR A 293 -12.99 14.40 -18.92
N GLY A 294 -13.28 15.70 -18.91
CA GLY A 294 -14.33 16.33 -18.09
C GLY A 294 -13.88 16.69 -16.67
N CYS A 295 -12.58 16.61 -16.37
CA CYS A 295 -12.02 16.99 -15.08
C CYS A 295 -11.80 18.52 -15.01
N LEU A 296 -11.86 19.11 -13.81
CA LEU A 296 -11.56 20.52 -13.60
C LEU A 296 -10.09 20.83 -13.82
N LYS A 297 -9.79 21.61 -14.88
CA LYS A 297 -8.43 21.98 -15.28
C LYS A 297 -7.64 22.63 -14.16
N TRP A 298 -8.19 23.70 -13.56
CA TRP A 298 -7.47 24.47 -12.57
C TRP A 298 -7.08 23.66 -11.33
N VAL A 299 -7.90 22.67 -10.95
CA VAL A 299 -7.60 21.76 -9.83
C VAL A 299 -6.46 20.83 -10.20
N ASN A 300 -6.51 20.24 -11.40
CA ASN A 300 -5.44 19.38 -11.91
C ASN A 300 -4.13 20.15 -12.14
N ASP A 301 -4.21 21.40 -12.64
CA ASP A 301 -3.04 22.28 -12.78
C ASP A 301 -2.41 22.60 -11.41
N PHE A 302 -3.24 22.85 -10.38
CA PHE A 302 -2.75 23.04 -9.00
C PHE A 302 -2.11 21.75 -8.46
N THR A 303 -2.76 20.61 -8.66
CA THR A 303 -2.23 19.30 -8.24
C THR A 303 -0.87 19.01 -8.89
N GLN A 304 -0.73 19.28 -10.19
CA GLN A 304 0.56 19.12 -10.89
C GLN A 304 1.61 20.10 -10.36
N TYR A 305 1.23 21.35 -10.08
CA TYR A 305 2.13 22.31 -9.45
C TYR A 305 2.64 21.81 -8.09
N PHE A 306 1.74 21.30 -7.23
CA PHE A 306 2.11 20.71 -5.94
C PHE A 306 3.06 19.50 -6.13
N ASN A 307 2.70 18.58 -7.00
CA ASN A 307 3.50 17.38 -7.30
C ASN A 307 4.88 17.74 -7.85
N GLN A 308 4.99 18.79 -8.67
CA GLN A 308 6.29 19.29 -9.15
C GLN A 308 7.14 19.84 -8.00
N LYS A 309 6.56 20.60 -7.06
CA LYS A 309 7.28 21.10 -5.89
C LYS A 309 7.76 19.96 -4.97
N LEU A 310 6.95 18.92 -4.84
CA LEU A 310 7.34 17.71 -4.12
C LEU A 310 8.52 17.00 -4.81
N GLN A 311 8.49 16.87 -6.13
CA GLN A 311 9.59 16.28 -6.90
C GLN A 311 10.88 17.13 -6.84
N ASP A 312 10.77 18.46 -6.89
CA ASP A 312 11.90 19.39 -6.71
C ASP A 312 12.58 19.13 -5.35
N GLU A 313 11.80 18.96 -4.28
CA GLU A 313 12.31 18.69 -2.93
C GLU A 313 12.92 17.26 -2.82
N ILE A 314 12.30 16.25 -3.41
CA ILE A 314 12.86 14.89 -3.48
C ILE A 314 14.23 14.92 -4.19
N GLN A 315 14.35 15.69 -5.28
CA GLN A 315 15.63 15.83 -5.98
C GLN A 315 16.69 16.53 -5.11
N ARG A 316 16.30 17.53 -4.31
CA ARG A 316 17.19 18.18 -3.34
C ARG A 316 17.65 17.19 -2.27
N LEU A 317 16.75 16.38 -1.72
CA LEU A 317 17.07 15.35 -0.72
C LEU A 317 18.01 14.27 -1.28
N ARG A 318 17.80 13.85 -2.53
CA ARG A 318 18.73 12.90 -3.23
C ARG A 318 20.15 13.45 -3.31
N GLY A 319 20.29 14.76 -3.56
CA GLY A 319 21.59 15.42 -3.56
C GLY A 319 22.28 15.44 -2.19
N LEU A 320 21.50 15.57 -1.12
CA LEU A 320 22.01 15.57 0.25
C LEU A 320 22.31 14.15 0.78
N TYR A 321 21.54 13.16 0.34
CA TYR A 321 21.61 11.78 0.83
C TYR A 321 21.82 10.77 -0.32
N PRO A 322 22.94 10.83 -1.07
CA PRO A 322 23.16 10.02 -2.27
C PRO A 322 23.22 8.50 -2.02
N HIS A 323 23.35 8.09 -0.76
CA HIS A 323 23.37 6.71 -0.32
C HIS A 323 21.98 6.16 0.06
N VAL A 324 20.92 6.96 -0.09
CA VAL A 324 19.54 6.60 0.21
C VAL A 324 18.70 6.62 -1.08
N ASN A 325 17.93 5.58 -1.29
CA ASN A 325 16.99 5.51 -2.40
C ASN A 325 15.71 6.29 -2.05
N ILE A 326 15.65 7.57 -2.40
CA ILE A 326 14.43 8.38 -2.25
C ILE A 326 13.79 8.48 -3.61
N PHE A 327 12.57 8.00 -3.78
CA PHE A 327 11.92 8.03 -5.09
C PHE A 327 10.46 8.50 -5.03
N TYR A 328 10.08 9.22 -6.06
CA TYR A 328 8.72 9.69 -6.27
C TYR A 328 7.86 8.55 -6.80
N ALA A 329 6.68 8.37 -6.24
CA ALA A 329 5.64 7.48 -6.77
C ALA A 329 4.57 8.34 -7.45
N ASP A 330 4.52 8.29 -8.76
CA ASP A 330 3.71 9.17 -9.58
C ASP A 330 2.26 8.69 -9.67
N TYR A 331 1.48 8.92 -8.59
CA TYR A 331 0.06 8.60 -8.56
C TYR A 331 -0.73 9.37 -9.61
N TYR A 332 -0.30 10.60 -9.95
CA TYR A 332 -0.98 11.42 -10.94
C TYR A 332 -0.97 10.76 -12.32
N ASN A 333 0.21 10.47 -12.84
CA ASN A 333 0.35 9.87 -14.17
C ASN A 333 0.00 8.37 -14.20
N ALA A 334 0.05 7.67 -13.07
CA ALA A 334 -0.47 6.31 -12.97
C ALA A 334 -2.01 6.26 -13.06
N ALA A 335 -2.71 7.27 -12.53
CA ALA A 335 -4.16 7.36 -12.56
C ALA A 335 -4.72 7.99 -13.86
N LEU A 336 -3.99 8.93 -14.47
CA LEU A 336 -4.48 9.70 -15.61
C LEU A 336 -5.00 8.86 -16.80
N PRO A 337 -4.33 7.73 -17.19
CA PRO A 337 -4.82 6.85 -18.26
C PRO A 337 -6.19 6.24 -17.95
N LEU A 338 -6.56 6.07 -16.67
CA LEU A 338 -7.85 5.50 -16.26
C LEU A 338 -9.01 6.43 -16.62
N PHE A 339 -8.77 7.75 -16.63
CA PHE A 339 -9.73 8.78 -17.02
C PHE A 339 -9.74 9.02 -18.53
N SER A 340 -8.60 8.95 -19.20
CA SER A 340 -8.47 9.26 -20.63
C SER A 340 -8.84 8.09 -21.55
N ASP A 341 -8.65 6.84 -21.13
CA ASP A 341 -9.02 5.63 -21.87
C ASP A 341 -9.65 4.57 -20.93
N PRO A 342 -10.78 4.90 -20.29
CA PRO A 342 -11.36 4.07 -19.22
C PRO A 342 -11.76 2.67 -19.67
N THR A 343 -12.18 2.52 -20.92
CA THR A 343 -12.67 1.25 -21.48
C THR A 343 -11.57 0.19 -21.53
N LYS A 344 -10.33 0.61 -21.78
CA LYS A 344 -9.15 -0.24 -21.76
C LYS A 344 -8.92 -0.91 -20.41
N PHE A 345 -9.37 -0.26 -19.33
CA PHE A 345 -9.21 -0.72 -17.94
C PHE A 345 -10.51 -1.32 -17.35
N GLY A 346 -11.59 -1.39 -18.14
CA GLY A 346 -12.87 -1.95 -17.73
C GLY A 346 -13.82 -0.97 -17.05
N PHE A 347 -13.46 0.32 -16.98
CA PHE A 347 -14.30 1.34 -16.39
C PHE A 347 -15.39 1.84 -17.35
N LYS A 348 -16.58 2.07 -16.81
CA LYS A 348 -17.73 2.65 -17.52
C LYS A 348 -18.13 4.02 -16.96
N LYS A 349 -17.78 4.29 -15.72
CA LYS A 349 -18.09 5.53 -15.00
C LYS A 349 -16.81 6.12 -14.41
N THR A 350 -16.39 7.22 -14.99
CA THR A 350 -15.11 7.86 -14.64
C THR A 350 -15.25 8.93 -13.57
N LEU A 351 -16.25 9.81 -13.71
CA LEU A 351 -16.41 11.00 -12.88
C LEU A 351 -17.56 10.89 -11.86
N LYS A 352 -18.37 9.83 -11.97
CA LYS A 352 -19.45 9.57 -11.01
C LYS A 352 -18.96 8.70 -9.86
N ALA A 353 -19.29 9.10 -8.64
CA ALA A 353 -19.10 8.26 -7.47
C ALA A 353 -19.95 7.00 -7.57
N CYS A 354 -19.36 5.84 -7.18
CA CYS A 354 -20.11 4.59 -7.06
C CYS A 354 -21.06 4.64 -5.87
N CYS A 355 -20.64 5.23 -4.75
CA CYS A 355 -21.47 5.43 -3.56
C CYS A 355 -21.73 6.92 -3.35
N GLY A 356 -23.02 7.28 -3.36
CA GLY A 356 -23.41 8.68 -3.21
C GLY A 356 -24.91 8.89 -3.46
N ASN A 357 -25.33 10.14 -3.42
CA ASN A 357 -26.75 10.49 -3.53
C ASN A 357 -26.96 11.74 -4.39
N GLY A 358 -27.28 11.51 -5.66
CA GLY A 358 -27.79 12.56 -6.55
C GLY A 358 -26.74 13.41 -7.25
N GLY A 359 -27.24 14.39 -8.00
CA GLY A 359 -26.43 15.26 -8.85
C GLY A 359 -25.80 14.55 -10.06
N PRO A 360 -25.14 15.31 -10.95
CA PRO A 360 -24.54 14.74 -12.16
C PRO A 360 -23.37 13.77 -11.85
N TYR A 361 -22.68 14.00 -10.73
CA TYR A 361 -21.53 13.22 -10.30
C TYR A 361 -21.81 12.21 -9.17
N ASN A 362 -23.11 12.02 -8.84
CA ASN A 362 -23.57 11.17 -7.74
C ASN A 362 -22.89 11.52 -6.38
N TYR A 363 -22.71 12.82 -6.13
CA TYR A 363 -22.18 13.36 -4.88
C TYR A 363 -23.08 14.49 -4.35
N ASN A 364 -23.35 14.44 -3.06
CA ASN A 364 -24.09 15.47 -2.32
C ASN A 364 -23.48 15.61 -0.93
N SER A 365 -23.00 16.80 -0.57
CA SER A 365 -22.40 17.08 0.74
C SER A 365 -23.36 16.95 1.92
N SER A 366 -24.67 16.95 1.67
CA SER A 366 -25.72 16.79 2.70
C SER A 366 -26.21 15.34 2.84
N ALA A 367 -25.71 14.42 2.02
CA ALA A 367 -26.06 12.99 2.04
C ALA A 367 -24.91 12.18 1.42
N THR A 368 -23.86 11.97 2.20
CA THR A 368 -22.62 11.35 1.71
C THR A 368 -22.63 9.82 1.86
N CYS A 369 -21.74 9.14 1.15
CA CYS A 369 -21.59 7.69 1.26
C CYS A 369 -21.37 7.27 2.72
N GLY A 370 -22.03 6.20 3.15
CA GLY A 370 -22.01 5.72 4.54
C GLY A 370 -23.15 6.25 5.41
N GLU A 371 -23.88 7.28 4.95
CA GLU A 371 -25.07 7.75 5.65
C GLU A 371 -26.30 6.87 5.36
N PRO A 372 -27.27 6.85 6.30
CA PRO A 372 -28.50 6.08 6.12
C PRO A 372 -29.24 6.45 4.83
N GLY A 373 -29.57 5.45 4.01
CA GLY A 373 -30.32 5.63 2.77
C GLY A 373 -29.48 6.00 1.55
N VAL A 374 -28.17 6.24 1.70
CA VAL A 374 -27.24 6.43 0.58
C VAL A 374 -26.78 5.08 0.05
N LEU A 375 -26.90 4.88 -1.26
CA LEU A 375 -26.65 3.60 -1.90
C LEU A 375 -25.31 3.60 -2.66
N ALA A 376 -24.65 2.44 -2.66
CA ALA A 376 -23.57 2.18 -3.58
C ALA A 376 -24.06 1.51 -4.86
N CYS A 377 -23.31 1.68 -5.94
CA CYS A 377 -23.50 0.97 -7.19
C CYS A 377 -23.39 -0.56 -7.00
N ASP A 378 -23.96 -1.33 -7.90
CA ASP A 378 -23.94 -2.79 -7.84
C ASP A 378 -22.52 -3.34 -8.04
N ASP A 379 -21.79 -2.77 -8.99
CA ASP A 379 -20.44 -3.22 -9.38
C ASP A 379 -19.42 -2.07 -9.32
N PRO A 380 -18.70 -1.92 -8.18
CA PRO A 380 -17.68 -0.89 -8.02
C PRO A 380 -16.52 -1.00 -9.01
N SER A 381 -16.26 -2.18 -9.56
CA SER A 381 -15.16 -2.38 -10.51
C SER A 381 -15.34 -1.62 -11.83
N GLN A 382 -16.53 -1.11 -12.10
CA GLN A 382 -16.84 -0.28 -13.28
C GLN A 382 -16.69 1.23 -13.03
N TYR A 383 -16.32 1.64 -11.80
CA TYR A 383 -16.18 3.03 -11.38
C TYR A 383 -14.75 3.33 -10.96
N ILE A 384 -14.25 4.53 -11.30
CA ILE A 384 -12.96 5.01 -10.83
C ILE A 384 -13.08 5.57 -9.41
N VAL A 385 -14.11 6.38 -9.17
CA VAL A 385 -14.33 7.10 -7.92
C VAL A 385 -15.33 6.31 -7.06
N TRP A 386 -14.97 6.07 -5.78
CA TRP A 386 -15.81 5.36 -4.83
C TRP A 386 -16.91 6.27 -4.25
N ASP A 387 -16.50 7.36 -3.61
CA ASP A 387 -17.35 8.38 -3.01
C ASP A 387 -17.06 9.78 -3.61
N GLY A 388 -17.11 10.84 -2.83
CA GLY A 388 -16.80 12.19 -3.30
C GLY A 388 -15.35 12.40 -3.75
N ILE A 389 -14.38 11.75 -3.07
CA ILE A 389 -12.95 12.05 -3.23
C ILE A 389 -12.04 10.80 -3.17
N HIS A 390 -12.55 9.67 -2.73
CA HIS A 390 -11.78 8.44 -2.63
C HIS A 390 -11.99 7.53 -3.85
N LEU A 391 -11.05 6.63 -4.06
CA LEU A 391 -11.01 5.74 -5.23
C LEU A 391 -11.62 4.37 -4.90
N THR A 392 -12.08 3.64 -5.94
CA THR A 392 -12.49 2.24 -5.78
C THR A 392 -11.30 1.30 -5.60
N GLU A 393 -11.53 0.11 -5.04
CA GLU A 393 -10.51 -0.95 -4.96
C GLU A 393 -9.92 -1.26 -6.34
N ALA A 394 -10.74 -1.30 -7.37
CA ALA A 394 -10.29 -1.55 -8.75
C ALA A 394 -9.30 -0.48 -9.21
N THR A 395 -9.56 0.79 -8.90
CA THR A 395 -8.68 1.91 -9.22
C THR A 395 -7.38 1.85 -8.41
N HIS A 396 -7.47 1.62 -7.10
CA HIS A 396 -6.28 1.44 -6.24
C HIS A 396 -5.38 0.32 -6.75
N LYS A 397 -5.95 -0.80 -7.18
CA LYS A 397 -5.21 -1.94 -7.74
C LYS A 397 -4.47 -1.57 -9.02
N LEU A 398 -5.11 -0.86 -9.94
CA LEU A 398 -4.50 -0.47 -11.22
C LEU A 398 -3.39 0.56 -11.02
N ILE A 399 -3.57 1.54 -10.13
CA ILE A 399 -2.50 2.48 -9.76
C ILE A 399 -1.32 1.72 -9.15
N ALA A 400 -1.55 0.84 -8.17
CA ALA A 400 -0.49 0.03 -7.57
C ALA A 400 0.26 -0.81 -8.61
N GLN A 401 -0.46 -1.44 -9.55
CA GLN A 401 0.15 -2.20 -10.64
C GLN A 401 1.01 -1.33 -11.56
N ALA A 402 0.55 -0.11 -11.88
CA ALA A 402 1.28 0.83 -12.69
C ALA A 402 2.56 1.34 -11.99
N LEU A 403 2.52 1.52 -10.67
CA LEU A 403 3.68 1.88 -9.87
C LEU A 403 4.70 0.74 -9.80
N VAL A 404 4.22 -0.48 -9.59
CA VAL A 404 5.09 -1.64 -9.38
C VAL A 404 5.69 -2.17 -10.69
N LYS A 405 4.92 -2.19 -11.78
CA LYS A 405 5.31 -2.79 -13.06
C LYS A 405 5.62 -1.78 -14.17
N GLY A 406 5.20 -0.53 -13.96
CA GLY A 406 5.30 0.55 -14.95
C GLY A 406 6.41 1.55 -14.62
N PRO A 407 6.47 2.64 -15.40
CA PRO A 407 7.51 3.66 -15.28
C PRO A 407 7.23 4.68 -14.15
N TYR A 408 6.16 4.50 -13.39
CA TYR A 408 5.66 5.52 -12.46
C TYR A 408 6.30 5.46 -11.06
N SER A 409 7.19 4.50 -10.83
CA SER A 409 8.05 4.47 -9.64
C SER A 409 9.31 3.64 -9.89
N ALA A 410 10.30 3.74 -9.00
CA ALA A 410 11.51 2.93 -9.04
C ALA A 410 11.40 1.59 -8.28
N LEU A 411 10.20 1.22 -7.80
CA LEU A 411 10.03 0.11 -6.87
C LEU A 411 10.53 -1.24 -7.45
N SER A 412 10.15 -1.57 -8.69
CA SER A 412 10.56 -2.82 -9.34
C SER A 412 12.06 -2.91 -9.60
N SER A 413 12.67 -1.80 -10.03
CA SER A 413 14.12 -1.76 -10.30
C SER A 413 14.95 -1.88 -9.03
N LEU A 414 14.53 -1.25 -7.93
CA LEU A 414 15.18 -1.37 -6.63
C LEU A 414 15.05 -2.78 -6.06
N CYS A 415 13.91 -3.43 -6.23
CA CYS A 415 13.72 -4.82 -5.84
C CYS A 415 14.66 -5.77 -6.59
N SER A 416 14.83 -5.57 -7.89
CA SER A 416 15.73 -6.41 -8.70
C SER A 416 17.20 -6.23 -8.31
N MET A 417 17.61 -5.01 -7.94
CA MET A 417 18.97 -4.73 -7.49
C MET A 417 19.28 -5.34 -6.11
N ASN A 418 18.36 -5.23 -5.16
CA ASN A 418 18.53 -5.80 -3.83
C ASN A 418 18.64 -7.34 -3.87
N ALA A 419 17.88 -8.00 -4.75
CA ALA A 419 17.97 -9.44 -4.96
C ALA A 419 19.34 -9.88 -5.52
N SER A 420 20.02 -9.05 -6.33
CA SER A 420 21.33 -9.34 -6.89
C SER A 420 22.49 -9.10 -5.91
N VAL A 421 22.36 -8.12 -5.01
CA VAL A 421 23.38 -7.80 -4.01
C VAL A 421 23.42 -8.87 -2.90
N GLY A 422 22.28 -9.40 -2.47
CA GLY A 422 22.20 -10.49 -1.48
C GLY A 422 22.87 -11.80 -1.94
N TYR A 423 23.11 -11.99 -3.24
CA TYR A 423 23.79 -13.16 -3.79
C TYR A 423 25.33 -13.02 -3.75
N HIS A 424 25.88 -11.79 -3.65
CA HIS A 424 27.32 -11.54 -3.64
C HIS A 424 27.93 -11.53 -2.22
N ASP A 425 27.16 -11.18 -1.20
CA ASP A 425 27.68 -11.13 0.18
C ASP A 425 27.87 -12.51 0.84
N ASN A 426 27.30 -13.57 0.27
CA ASN A 426 27.47 -14.94 0.77
C ASN A 426 28.66 -15.70 0.16
N LEU A 427 29.48 -15.07 -0.70
CA LEU A 427 30.61 -15.72 -1.39
C LEU A 427 32.00 -15.23 -0.92
N SER A 428 32.10 -14.41 0.12
CA SER A 428 33.38 -13.89 0.64
C SER A 428 33.70 -14.27 2.08
N ILE A 429 33.34 -15.48 2.52
CA ILE A 429 33.90 -16.09 3.73
C ILE A 429 34.34 -17.50 3.37
N SER A 430 35.58 -17.62 2.93
CA SER A 430 36.37 -18.85 3.00
C SER A 430 37.82 -18.51 3.30
#